data_1308d89ee3fab9e6a26ed57bfee09f23
#
_entry.id   1308d89ee3fab9e6a26ed57bfee09f23
#
_cell.length_a   1.000
_cell.length_b   1.000
_cell.length_c   1.000
_cell.angle_alpha   90.00
_cell.angle_beta   90.00
_cell.angle_gamma   90.00
#
_symmetry.space_group_name_H-M   'P 1'
#
loop_
_entity.id
_entity.type
_entity.pdbx_description
1 polymer ?
#
loop_
_entity_poly.entity_id
_entity_poly.type
_entity_poly.pdbx_seq_one_letter_code
_entity_poly.pdbx_strand_id
1 'polypeptide(L)'
;MKNRTPRFVAAFMVALSSVTTAEMPTDHSKMTQHDHEMMMKHLGMAEDEATPIVNDQRELVLFPEAEYRLTLQNMRDHLRGLNLALMNVASGDYVQAAEAIEQHLGFGNSHGANGLHSAREYMPPGMQMLGHGMHTKANALATTIRDAEITDDSQKIFLKMADLTSQCVACHDAYRLGAE
;
A
#
# COMPACT_ATOMS: atom_id res chain seq x y z
N MET A 1 68.66 12.82 -15.98
CA MET A 1 68.13 11.57 -16.57
C MET A 1 66.69 11.43 -16.16
N LYS A 2 65.76 11.68 -17.09
CA LYS A 2 64.31 11.66 -16.84
C LYS A 2 63.75 10.31 -17.36
N ASN A 3 63.36 9.41 -16.46
CA ASN A 3 62.66 8.18 -16.81
C ASN A 3 61.16 8.49 -17.04
N ARG A 4 60.72 8.32 -18.29
CA ARG A 4 59.31 8.32 -18.67
C ARG A 4 58.80 6.87 -18.73
N THR A 5 57.92 6.51 -17.82
CA THR A 5 57.15 5.23 -17.86
C THR A 5 55.96 5.40 -18.82
N PRO A 6 55.68 4.43 -19.72
CA PRO A 6 54.55 4.48 -20.59
C PRO A 6 53.26 4.09 -19.83
N ARG A 7 52.24 4.93 -19.95
CA ARG A 7 50.88 4.61 -19.50
C ARG A 7 50.18 3.73 -20.53
N PHE A 8 49.91 2.49 -20.16
CA PHE A 8 49.00 1.63 -20.92
C PHE A 8 47.55 2.08 -20.61
N VAL A 9 46.86 2.58 -21.63
CA VAL A 9 45.41 2.81 -21.60
C VAL A 9 44.74 1.52 -22.04
N ALA A 10 44.18 0.78 -21.09
CA ALA A 10 43.32 -0.37 -21.40
C ALA A 10 41.93 0.15 -21.79
N ALA A 11 41.57 0.01 -23.05
CA ALA A 11 40.22 0.30 -23.53
C ALA A 11 39.30 -0.83 -23.09
N PHE A 12 38.41 -0.56 -22.15
CA PHE A 12 37.33 -1.46 -21.74
C PHE A 12 36.18 -1.29 -22.72
N MET A 13 36.01 -2.25 -23.62
CA MET A 13 34.81 -2.36 -24.46
C MET A 13 33.67 -2.89 -23.59
N VAL A 14 32.74 -2.00 -23.23
CA VAL A 14 31.46 -2.38 -22.63
C VAL A 14 30.53 -2.82 -23.77
N ALA A 15 30.29 -4.12 -23.85
CA ALA A 15 29.24 -4.66 -24.70
C ALA A 15 27.89 -4.28 -24.10
N LEU A 16 27.18 -3.32 -24.72
CA LEU A 16 25.76 -3.06 -24.40
C LEU A 16 24.94 -4.25 -24.89
N SER A 17 24.58 -5.15 -23.99
CA SER A 17 23.52 -6.10 -24.22
C SER A 17 22.19 -5.35 -24.22
N SER A 18 21.57 -5.18 -25.36
CA SER A 18 20.20 -4.66 -25.50
C SER A 18 19.24 -5.65 -24.85
N VAL A 19 18.79 -5.33 -23.62
CA VAL A 19 17.65 -5.99 -23.00
C VAL A 19 16.41 -5.50 -23.73
N THR A 20 15.87 -6.33 -24.61
CA THR A 20 14.53 -6.10 -25.18
C THR A 20 13.53 -6.28 -24.03
N THR A 21 13.07 -5.16 -23.47
CA THR A 21 11.88 -5.14 -22.63
C THR A 21 10.68 -5.49 -23.50
N ALA A 22 10.11 -6.67 -23.30
CA ALA A 22 8.80 -6.99 -23.86
C ALA A 22 7.78 -6.02 -23.23
N GLU A 23 7.32 -5.03 -23.99
CA GLU A 23 6.19 -4.19 -23.59
C GLU A 23 4.96 -5.08 -23.48
N MET A 24 4.47 -5.23 -22.25
CA MET A 24 3.15 -5.83 -22.03
C MET A 24 2.08 -4.88 -22.58
N PRO A 25 1.15 -5.37 -23.41
CA PRO A 25 0.08 -4.56 -23.95
C PRO A 25 -0.80 -4.03 -22.80
N THR A 26 -0.89 -2.71 -22.66
CA THR A 26 -1.70 -2.02 -21.65
C THR A 26 -3.18 -1.95 -22.03
N ASP A 27 -3.55 -2.38 -23.22
CA ASP A 27 -4.93 -2.36 -23.74
C ASP A 27 -5.51 -3.78 -23.77
N HIS A 28 -6.19 -4.15 -22.69
CA HIS A 28 -6.86 -5.45 -22.55
C HIS A 28 -8.02 -5.66 -23.55
N SER A 29 -8.49 -4.61 -24.23
CA SER A 29 -9.58 -4.71 -25.21
C SER A 29 -9.15 -5.39 -26.51
N LYS A 30 -7.85 -5.53 -26.75
CA LYS A 30 -7.27 -6.15 -27.94
C LYS A 30 -6.70 -7.56 -27.70
N MET A 31 -6.80 -8.07 -26.47
CA MET A 31 -6.38 -9.44 -26.18
C MET A 31 -7.30 -10.44 -26.86
N THR A 32 -6.69 -11.36 -27.61
CA THR A 32 -7.45 -12.49 -28.16
C THR A 32 -7.77 -13.49 -27.05
N GLN A 33 -8.78 -14.34 -27.30
CA GLN A 33 -9.13 -15.40 -26.34
C GLN A 33 -7.94 -16.33 -26.04
N HIS A 34 -7.06 -16.53 -27.02
CA HIS A 34 -5.83 -17.31 -26.88
C HIS A 34 -4.80 -16.62 -25.96
N ASP A 35 -4.65 -15.28 -26.08
CA ASP A 35 -3.73 -14.52 -25.22
C ASP A 35 -4.23 -14.53 -23.76
N HIS A 36 -5.55 -14.45 -23.56
CA HIS A 36 -6.17 -14.55 -22.26
C HIS A 36 -5.94 -15.94 -21.63
N GLU A 37 -6.13 -17.02 -22.38
CA GLU A 37 -5.91 -18.39 -21.94
C GLU A 37 -4.43 -18.65 -21.58
N MET A 38 -3.50 -18.15 -22.40
CA MET A 38 -2.05 -18.22 -22.14
C MET A 38 -1.68 -17.45 -20.85
N MET A 39 -2.28 -16.26 -20.64
CA MET A 39 -2.05 -15.46 -19.44
C MET A 39 -2.58 -16.18 -18.18
N MET A 40 -3.79 -16.75 -18.25
CA MET A 40 -4.38 -17.51 -17.14
C MET A 40 -3.55 -18.74 -16.79
N LYS A 41 -3.01 -19.45 -17.82
CA LYS A 41 -2.12 -20.60 -17.62
C LYS A 41 -0.79 -20.19 -16.97
N HIS A 42 -0.21 -19.04 -17.34
CA HIS A 42 1.03 -18.52 -16.73
C HIS A 42 0.83 -18.04 -15.31
N LEU A 43 -0.37 -17.56 -14.98
CA LEU A 43 -0.76 -17.16 -13.61
C LEU A 43 -1.17 -18.35 -12.75
N GLY A 44 -1.13 -19.59 -13.28
CA GLY A 44 -1.56 -20.78 -12.55
C GLY A 44 -3.08 -20.84 -12.33
N MET A 45 -3.87 -20.06 -13.08
CA MET A 45 -5.34 -19.99 -12.99
C MET A 45 -5.98 -20.85 -14.08
N ALA A 46 -5.53 -22.12 -14.24
CA ALA A 46 -6.18 -23.06 -15.15
C ALA A 46 -7.58 -23.38 -14.60
N GLU A 47 -8.60 -23.33 -15.47
CA GLU A 47 -10.02 -23.41 -15.13
C GLU A 47 -10.48 -24.77 -14.52
N ASP A 48 -9.61 -25.78 -14.41
CA ASP A 48 -9.96 -27.14 -13.99
C ASP A 48 -9.33 -27.62 -12.67
N GLU A 49 -8.52 -26.84 -11.98
CA GLU A 49 -8.20 -27.14 -10.59
C GLU A 49 -9.22 -26.43 -9.70
N ALA A 50 -10.09 -27.24 -9.07
CA ALA A 50 -10.94 -26.76 -7.97
C ALA A 50 -10.06 -25.90 -7.06
N THR A 51 -10.27 -24.58 -7.09
CA THR A 51 -9.56 -23.63 -6.22
C THR A 51 -9.56 -24.24 -4.83
N PRO A 52 -8.38 -24.47 -4.21
CA PRO A 52 -8.36 -25.07 -2.88
C PRO A 52 -9.27 -24.22 -2.01
N ILE A 53 -10.23 -24.85 -1.36
CA ILE A 53 -11.11 -24.17 -0.41
C ILE A 53 -10.17 -23.66 0.67
N VAL A 54 -9.75 -22.40 0.55
CA VAL A 54 -8.97 -21.75 1.58
C VAL A 54 -9.91 -21.64 2.78
N ASN A 55 -9.66 -22.49 3.79
CA ASN A 55 -10.39 -22.40 5.04
C ASN A 55 -9.98 -21.07 5.72
N ASP A 56 -10.76 -20.04 5.47
CA ASP A 56 -10.52 -18.71 6.02
C ASP A 56 -10.79 -18.72 7.53
N GLN A 57 -9.72 -18.74 8.33
CA GLN A 57 -9.76 -18.80 9.80
C GLN A 57 -10.02 -17.44 10.44
N ARG A 58 -10.11 -16.35 9.65
CA ARG A 58 -10.38 -15.02 10.18
C ARG A 58 -11.80 -14.95 10.77
N GLU A 59 -11.92 -14.23 11.87
CA GLU A 59 -13.22 -13.93 12.49
C GLU A 59 -14.11 -13.14 11.52
N LEU A 60 -15.31 -13.66 11.25
CA LEU A 60 -16.30 -12.95 10.45
C LEU A 60 -17.01 -11.92 11.31
N VAL A 61 -16.88 -10.65 10.96
CA VAL A 61 -17.58 -9.53 11.59
C VAL A 61 -18.70 -9.08 10.66
N LEU A 62 -19.94 -9.20 11.12
CA LEU A 62 -21.13 -8.80 10.36
C LEU A 62 -21.51 -7.35 10.68
N PHE A 63 -21.86 -6.62 9.64
CA PHE A 63 -22.32 -5.24 9.69
C PHE A 63 -23.65 -5.12 8.96
N PRO A 64 -24.54 -4.22 9.38
CA PRO A 64 -25.63 -3.78 8.53
C PRO A 64 -25.08 -3.28 7.17
N GLU A 65 -25.85 -3.49 6.10
CA GLU A 65 -25.40 -3.23 4.72
C GLU A 65 -24.81 -1.83 4.52
N ALA A 66 -25.41 -0.81 5.12
CA ALA A 66 -24.95 0.58 4.99
C ALA A 66 -23.57 0.78 5.64
N GLU A 67 -23.37 0.29 6.84
CA GLU A 67 -22.13 0.34 7.62
C GLU A 67 -21.03 -0.51 7.00
N TYR A 68 -21.40 -1.67 6.43
CA TYR A 68 -20.48 -2.49 5.65
C TYR A 68 -19.88 -1.72 4.48
N ARG A 69 -20.75 -1.12 3.64
CA ARG A 69 -20.32 -0.34 2.48
C ARG A 69 -19.47 0.88 2.87
N LEU A 70 -19.88 1.59 3.91
CA LEU A 70 -19.15 2.74 4.45
C LEU A 70 -17.76 2.31 4.96
N THR A 71 -17.67 1.21 5.70
CA THR A 71 -16.41 0.67 6.19
C THR A 71 -15.45 0.32 5.04
N LEU A 72 -15.94 -0.35 3.99
CA LEU A 72 -15.14 -0.63 2.81
C LEU A 72 -14.72 0.64 2.06
N GLN A 73 -15.56 1.66 2.01
CA GLN A 73 -15.21 2.96 1.42
C GLN A 73 -14.09 3.64 2.21
N ASN A 74 -14.16 3.65 3.54
CA ASN A 74 -13.15 4.21 4.40
C ASN A 74 -11.80 3.48 4.24
N MET A 75 -11.80 2.14 4.15
CA MET A 75 -10.57 1.38 3.90
C MET A 75 -9.92 1.77 2.56
N ARG A 76 -10.72 1.97 1.50
CA ARG A 76 -10.20 2.45 0.21
C ARG A 76 -9.65 3.87 0.31
N ASP A 77 -10.26 4.70 1.15
CA ASP A 77 -9.80 6.07 1.36
C ASP A 77 -8.48 6.11 2.14
N HIS A 78 -8.32 5.24 3.15
CA HIS A 78 -7.04 5.05 3.82
C HIS A 78 -5.92 4.67 2.84
N LEU A 79 -6.18 3.76 1.90
CA LEU A 79 -5.22 3.39 0.86
C LEU A 79 -4.86 4.57 -0.06
N ARG A 80 -5.84 5.41 -0.42
CA ARG A 80 -5.57 6.64 -1.21
C ARG A 80 -4.66 7.60 -0.44
N GLY A 81 -4.96 7.83 0.83
CA GLY A 81 -4.14 8.70 1.68
C GLY A 81 -2.70 8.20 1.81
N LEU A 82 -2.53 6.90 2.00
CA LEU A 82 -1.21 6.29 2.06
C LEU A 82 -0.45 6.43 0.73
N ASN A 83 -1.12 6.20 -0.40
CA ASN A 83 -0.54 6.38 -1.73
C ASN A 83 -0.14 7.83 -1.99
N LEU A 84 -1.01 8.80 -1.66
CA LEU A 84 -0.72 10.23 -1.81
C LEU A 84 0.48 10.64 -0.94
N ALA A 85 0.55 10.17 0.29
CA ALA A 85 1.66 10.43 1.17
C ALA A 85 2.98 9.88 0.61
N LEU A 86 2.99 8.65 0.10
CA LEU A 86 4.17 8.04 -0.53
C LEU A 86 4.64 8.84 -1.75
N MET A 87 3.72 9.27 -2.62
CA MET A 87 4.05 10.08 -3.80
C MET A 87 4.66 11.41 -3.39
N ASN A 88 4.09 12.09 -2.40
CA ASN A 88 4.57 13.39 -1.93
C ASN A 88 5.91 13.27 -1.19
N VAL A 89 6.13 12.22 -0.38
CA VAL A 89 7.45 11.93 0.21
C VAL A 89 8.50 11.71 -0.88
N ALA A 90 8.16 10.94 -1.92
CA ALA A 90 9.07 10.66 -3.03
C ALA A 90 9.44 11.92 -3.86
N SER A 91 8.53 12.91 -3.91
CA SER A 91 8.77 14.20 -4.56
C SER A 91 9.39 15.26 -3.62
N GLY A 92 9.60 14.96 -2.34
CA GLY A 92 10.12 15.90 -1.35
C GLY A 92 9.09 16.89 -0.81
N ASP A 93 7.80 16.72 -1.11
CA ASP A 93 6.72 17.56 -0.60
C ASP A 93 6.19 17.00 0.72
N TYR A 94 6.96 17.20 1.78
CA TYR A 94 6.65 16.65 3.11
C TYR A 94 5.39 17.28 3.73
N VAL A 95 5.07 18.52 3.39
CA VAL A 95 3.85 19.19 3.89
C VAL A 95 2.61 18.48 3.35
N GLN A 96 2.53 18.32 2.02
CA GLN A 96 1.39 17.63 1.40
C GLN A 96 1.33 16.14 1.79
N ALA A 97 2.49 15.50 2.01
CA ALA A 97 2.54 14.12 2.50
C ALA A 97 1.92 13.99 3.90
N ALA A 98 2.26 14.88 4.82
CA ALA A 98 1.69 14.88 6.17
C ALA A 98 0.20 15.19 6.18
N GLU A 99 -0.25 16.16 5.38
CA GLU A 99 -1.66 16.50 5.21
C GLU A 99 -2.46 15.32 4.67
N ALA A 100 -1.93 14.59 3.68
CA ALA A 100 -2.59 13.40 3.15
C ALA A 100 -2.80 12.32 4.23
N ILE A 101 -1.81 12.08 5.09
CA ILE A 101 -1.97 11.15 6.22
C ILE A 101 -3.03 11.63 7.20
N GLU A 102 -3.02 12.90 7.57
CA GLU A 102 -3.99 13.45 8.55
C GLU A 102 -5.41 13.43 8.02
N GLN A 103 -5.61 13.82 6.75
CA GLN A 103 -6.94 13.88 6.15
C GLN A 103 -7.56 12.50 5.96
N HIS A 104 -6.77 11.50 5.60
CA HIS A 104 -7.29 10.18 5.24
C HIS A 104 -7.17 9.14 6.37
N LEU A 105 -6.15 9.26 7.24
CA LEU A 105 -5.87 8.25 8.26
C LEU A 105 -5.84 8.81 9.69
N GLY A 106 -5.78 10.15 9.87
CA GLY A 106 -5.76 10.78 11.19
C GLY A 106 -7.12 10.73 11.89
N PHE A 107 -7.14 11.08 13.19
CA PHE A 107 -8.38 11.21 13.95
C PHE A 107 -9.29 12.36 13.49
N GLY A 108 -8.73 13.36 12.82
CA GLY A 108 -9.46 14.51 12.27
C GLY A 108 -10.04 14.27 10.89
N ASN A 109 -9.96 13.04 10.37
CA ASN A 109 -10.48 12.74 9.06
C ASN A 109 -12.01 12.92 8.98
N SER A 110 -12.50 13.22 7.77
CA SER A 110 -13.93 13.45 7.50
C SER A 110 -14.82 12.23 7.80
N HIS A 111 -14.22 11.06 7.98
CA HIS A 111 -14.94 9.82 8.30
C HIS A 111 -15.55 9.87 9.72
N GLY A 112 -14.92 10.57 10.67
CA GLY A 112 -15.43 10.71 12.04
C GLY A 112 -16.68 11.58 12.15
N ALA A 113 -16.88 12.53 11.24
CA ALA A 113 -18.02 13.45 11.28
C ALA A 113 -19.31 12.83 10.72
N ASN A 114 -19.23 11.79 9.86
CA ASN A 114 -20.35 11.32 9.05
C ASN A 114 -20.71 9.84 9.20
N GLY A 115 -20.23 9.12 10.23
CA GLY A 115 -20.72 7.76 10.42
C GLY A 115 -19.77 6.69 10.95
N LEU A 116 -18.48 6.98 11.20
CA LEU A 116 -17.57 5.98 11.81
C LEU A 116 -17.99 5.56 13.23
N HIS A 117 -18.75 6.41 13.93
CA HIS A 117 -19.27 6.03 15.24
C HIS A 117 -20.26 4.88 15.15
N SER A 118 -21.05 4.80 14.08
CA SER A 118 -22.01 3.71 13.88
C SER A 118 -21.29 2.38 13.56
N ALA A 119 -20.32 2.37 12.68
CA ALA A 119 -19.58 1.16 12.32
C ALA A 119 -18.83 0.54 13.52
N ARG A 120 -18.31 1.37 14.43
CA ARG A 120 -17.56 0.93 15.61
C ARG A 120 -18.39 0.02 16.54
N GLU A 121 -19.70 0.23 16.62
CA GLU A 121 -20.58 -0.55 17.48
C GLU A 121 -20.64 -2.03 17.07
N TYR A 122 -20.40 -2.32 15.79
CA TYR A 122 -20.39 -3.67 15.24
C TYR A 122 -19.02 -4.34 15.31
N MET A 123 -17.97 -3.60 15.65
CA MET A 123 -16.60 -4.13 15.70
C MET A 123 -16.34 -4.82 17.06
N PRO A 124 -15.75 -6.01 17.08
CA PRO A 124 -15.28 -6.62 18.32
C PRO A 124 -14.16 -5.77 18.95
N PRO A 125 -13.94 -5.87 20.28
CA PRO A 125 -12.98 -5.03 20.98
C PRO A 125 -11.57 -5.05 20.41
N GLY A 126 -11.09 -6.21 19.95
CA GLY A 126 -9.78 -6.34 19.29
C GLY A 126 -9.68 -5.53 18.01
N MET A 127 -10.72 -5.56 17.16
CA MET A 127 -10.79 -4.78 15.94
C MET A 127 -10.84 -3.27 16.23
N GLN A 128 -11.61 -2.86 17.27
CA GLN A 128 -11.66 -1.45 17.71
C GLN A 128 -10.28 -0.95 18.15
N MET A 129 -9.52 -1.79 18.89
CA MET A 129 -8.17 -1.43 19.34
C MET A 129 -7.20 -1.27 18.17
N LEU A 130 -7.26 -2.15 17.18
CA LEU A 130 -6.43 -2.07 15.96
C LEU A 130 -6.75 -0.80 15.16
N GLY A 131 -8.04 -0.47 15.00
CA GLY A 131 -8.47 0.76 14.34
C GLY A 131 -7.97 2.02 15.09
N HIS A 132 -8.12 2.06 16.41
CA HIS A 132 -7.59 3.17 17.21
C HIS A 132 -6.06 3.27 17.12
N GLY A 133 -5.37 2.13 17.17
CA GLY A 133 -3.91 2.06 17.01
C GLY A 133 -3.47 2.58 15.64
N MET A 134 -4.20 2.27 14.58
CA MET A 134 -3.93 2.75 13.23
C MET A 134 -3.99 4.28 13.17
N HIS A 135 -5.06 4.91 13.66
CA HIS A 135 -5.19 6.37 13.71
C HIS A 135 -4.10 7.04 14.57
N THR A 136 -3.75 6.43 15.72
CA THR A 136 -2.66 6.93 16.58
C THR A 136 -1.32 6.92 15.86
N LYS A 137 -1.01 5.83 15.13
CA LYS A 137 0.23 5.70 14.37
C LYS A 137 0.23 6.61 13.14
N ALA A 138 -0.92 6.87 12.53
CA ALA A 138 -1.08 7.83 11.44
C ALA A 138 -0.69 9.25 11.89
N ASN A 139 -1.19 9.70 13.04
CA ASN A 139 -0.80 11.02 13.57
C ASN A 139 0.70 11.10 13.89
N ALA A 140 1.28 10.02 14.44
CA ALA A 140 2.72 9.97 14.69
C ALA A 140 3.53 9.99 13.39
N LEU A 141 3.05 9.34 12.32
CA LEU A 141 3.66 9.37 10.99
C LEU A 141 3.60 10.78 10.41
N ALA A 142 2.45 11.46 10.45
CA ALA A 142 2.30 12.83 9.95
C ALA A 142 3.27 13.79 10.64
N THR A 143 3.44 13.68 11.97
CA THR A 143 4.44 14.44 12.72
C THR A 143 5.87 14.14 12.23
N THR A 144 6.20 12.85 12.05
CA THR A 144 7.53 12.44 11.58
C THR A 144 7.83 12.97 10.17
N ILE A 145 6.82 12.98 9.29
CA ILE A 145 6.94 13.52 7.92
C ILE A 145 7.25 15.03 7.97
N ARG A 146 6.55 15.80 8.83
CA ARG A 146 6.86 17.24 9.00
C ARG A 146 8.26 17.50 9.56
N ASP A 147 8.69 16.68 10.53
CA ASP A 147 10.04 16.79 11.07
C ASP A 147 11.10 16.54 10.00
N ALA A 148 10.82 15.68 9.02
CA ALA A 148 11.75 15.35 7.94
C ALA A 148 12.00 16.50 6.97
N GLU A 149 11.10 17.49 6.88
CA GLU A 149 11.35 18.74 6.13
C GLU A 149 12.60 19.48 6.63
N ILE A 150 12.92 19.33 7.91
CA ILE A 150 14.08 19.98 8.54
C ILE A 150 15.26 19.01 8.67
N THR A 151 14.97 17.72 8.94
CA THR A 151 16.00 16.72 9.29
C THR A 151 16.48 15.91 8.10
N ASP A 152 15.75 15.91 6.99
CA ASP A 152 15.97 15.06 5.79
C ASP A 152 16.06 13.55 6.12
N ASP A 153 15.42 13.12 7.22
CA ASP A 153 15.42 11.71 7.69
C ASP A 153 14.27 10.90 7.07
N SER A 154 14.41 10.59 5.80
CA SER A 154 13.44 9.75 5.08
C SER A 154 13.36 8.31 5.62
N GLN A 155 14.44 7.78 6.19
CA GLN A 155 14.43 6.42 6.78
C GLN A 155 13.43 6.34 7.93
N LYS A 156 13.35 7.35 8.76
CA LYS A 156 12.41 7.41 9.88
C LYS A 156 10.95 7.44 9.40
N ILE A 157 10.69 8.11 8.28
CA ILE A 157 9.35 8.10 7.65
C ILE A 157 8.97 6.66 7.29
N PHE A 158 9.82 5.91 6.58
CA PHE A 158 9.52 4.54 6.17
C PHE A 158 9.34 3.60 7.36
N LEU A 159 10.10 3.75 8.43
CA LEU A 159 9.90 2.98 9.68
C LEU A 159 8.53 3.27 10.30
N LYS A 160 8.12 4.53 10.35
CA LYS A 160 6.78 4.92 10.86
C LYS A 160 5.65 4.47 9.95
N MET A 161 5.87 4.44 8.65
CA MET A 161 4.92 3.92 7.68
C MET A 161 4.73 2.40 7.83
N ALA A 162 5.82 1.66 8.02
CA ALA A 162 5.77 0.23 8.33
C ALA A 162 5.04 -0.04 9.66
N ASP A 163 5.28 0.79 10.68
CA ASP A 163 4.59 0.70 11.96
C ASP A 163 3.07 0.98 11.83
N LEU A 164 2.68 1.95 11.02
CA LEU A 164 1.27 2.22 10.70
C LEU A 164 0.63 1.03 9.96
N THR A 165 1.24 0.58 8.87
CA THR A 165 0.69 -0.50 8.03
C THR A 165 0.62 -1.84 8.77
N SER A 166 1.44 -2.05 9.82
CA SER A 166 1.34 -3.23 10.68
C SER A 166 -0.05 -3.39 11.34
N GLN A 167 -0.77 -2.28 11.60
CA GLN A 167 -2.14 -2.33 12.13
C GLN A 167 -3.14 -2.81 11.07
N CYS A 168 -2.92 -2.41 9.81
CA CYS A 168 -3.74 -2.88 8.69
C CYS A 168 -3.55 -4.39 8.52
N VAL A 169 -2.30 -4.86 8.49
CA VAL A 169 -1.97 -6.30 8.39
C VAL A 169 -2.61 -7.06 9.55
N ALA A 170 -2.40 -6.64 10.79
CA ALA A 170 -2.94 -7.34 11.96
C ALA A 170 -4.47 -7.43 11.95
N CYS A 171 -5.16 -6.36 11.48
CA CYS A 171 -6.61 -6.38 11.36
C CYS A 171 -7.07 -7.32 10.25
N HIS A 172 -6.43 -7.26 9.07
CA HIS A 172 -6.78 -8.08 7.91
C HIS A 172 -6.43 -9.57 8.08
N ASP A 173 -5.46 -9.89 8.93
CA ASP A 173 -5.13 -11.26 9.29
C ASP A 173 -6.12 -11.87 10.31
N ALA A 174 -6.69 -11.02 11.19
CA ALA A 174 -7.58 -11.49 12.24
C ALA A 174 -9.06 -11.48 11.84
N TYR A 175 -9.48 -10.54 10.99
CA TYR A 175 -10.88 -10.27 10.71
C TYR A 175 -11.19 -10.23 9.22
N ARG A 176 -12.42 -10.66 8.89
CA ARG A 176 -13.06 -10.43 7.59
C ARG A 176 -14.45 -9.86 7.79
N LEU A 177 -14.87 -8.99 6.89
CA LEU A 177 -16.17 -8.34 6.97
C LEU A 177 -17.22 -9.06 6.14
N GLY A 178 -18.47 -9.00 6.61
CA GLY A 178 -19.65 -9.42 5.86
C GLY A 178 -20.80 -8.45 6.10
N ALA A 179 -21.75 -8.40 5.16
CA ALA A 179 -23.04 -7.74 5.34
C ALA A 179 -24.06 -8.72 5.91
N GLU A 180 -24.98 -8.20 6.78
CA GLU A 180 -26.18 -8.93 7.22
C GLU A 180 -27.22 -8.95 6.12
#